data_39250bf2c1e4b78c6a32ea064ed32569
#
_entry.id   39250bf2c1e4b78c6a32ea064ed32569
#
_cell.length_a   1.000
_cell.length_b   1.000
_cell.length_c   1.000
_cell.angle_alpha   90.00
_cell.angle_beta   90.00
_cell.angle_gamma   90.00
#
_symmetry.space_group_name_H-M   'P 1'
#
loop_
_entity.id
_entity.type
_entity.pdbx_description
1 polymer ?
#
loop_
_entity_poly.entity_id
_entity_poly.type
_entity_poly.pdbx_seq_one_letter_code
_entity_poly.pdbx_strand_id
1 'polypeptide(L)'
;MANKDGAFGFRPVRHLTGGLIRRNEYKIAANYGTAIYHGQAVKAVAAGGVESCGAGEVVLGVFGGCFFTDPTTSKPTFSNYYPASTNASDIVAYVYDDPRIVFEVQHDGTGTAAMNFSGFDLVGTGGSTLSGRSTQELDTSTSTTSGQFKQVGISKDPNNSDTSAANANAYVVPNVGEHTWLLTTAI
;
A
#
# COMPACT_ATOMS: atom_id res chain seq x y z
N MET A 1 7.73 20.64 -16.45
CA MET A 1 7.24 21.24 -15.18
C MET A 1 7.74 20.36 -14.06
N ALA A 2 8.11 20.92 -12.91
CA ALA A 2 8.48 20.08 -11.78
C ALA A 2 7.28 19.22 -11.34
N ASN A 3 7.53 17.96 -10.98
CA ASN A 3 6.51 17.10 -10.42
C ASN A 3 5.97 17.68 -9.12
N LYS A 4 4.73 17.38 -8.81
CA LYS A 4 4.09 17.80 -7.57
C LYS A 4 4.44 16.81 -6.47
N ASP A 5 5.03 17.28 -5.39
CA ASP A 5 5.18 16.51 -4.16
C ASP A 5 3.82 16.39 -3.46
N GLY A 6 3.29 15.20 -3.41
CA GLY A 6 1.95 14.94 -2.87
C GLY A 6 1.64 13.45 -2.82
N ALA A 7 2.37 12.75 -1.95
CA ALA A 7 2.21 11.32 -1.73
C ALA A 7 0.75 10.94 -1.41
N PHE A 8 0.28 9.84 -1.99
CA PHE A 8 -1.09 9.36 -1.87
C PHE A 8 -1.20 7.86 -1.56
N GLY A 9 -0.07 7.23 -1.29
CA GLY A 9 0.03 5.79 -1.10
C GLY A 9 -0.11 5.00 -2.40
N PHE A 10 -0.46 3.72 -2.29
CA PHE A 10 -0.64 2.80 -3.41
C PHE A 10 -2.08 2.83 -3.90
N ARG A 11 -2.30 3.25 -5.12
CA ARG A 11 -3.63 3.32 -5.76
C ARG A 11 -3.77 2.21 -6.80
N PRO A 12 -4.72 1.25 -6.65
CA PRO A 12 -4.92 0.21 -7.66
C PRO A 12 -5.46 0.82 -8.95
N VAL A 13 -4.83 0.53 -10.10
CA VAL A 13 -5.19 1.12 -11.40
C VAL A 13 -5.60 0.08 -12.44
N ARG A 14 -5.01 -1.10 -12.44
CA ARG A 14 -5.34 -2.17 -13.37
C ARG A 14 -4.82 -3.52 -12.87
N HIS A 15 -5.23 -4.58 -13.54
CA HIS A 15 -4.69 -5.92 -13.32
C HIS A 15 -3.78 -6.31 -14.50
N LEU A 16 -2.63 -6.95 -14.25
CA LEU A 16 -1.66 -7.30 -15.31
C LEU A 16 -2.24 -8.22 -16.39
N THR A 17 -3.11 -9.14 -16.00
CA THR A 17 -3.68 -10.17 -16.88
C THR A 17 -5.16 -9.96 -17.19
N GLY A 18 -5.71 -8.77 -16.92
CA GLY A 18 -7.10 -8.43 -17.20
C GLY A 18 -8.11 -8.95 -16.16
N GLY A 19 -7.67 -9.37 -14.98
CA GLY A 19 -8.54 -9.76 -13.87
C GLY A 19 -9.26 -8.58 -13.24
N LEU A 20 -10.21 -8.88 -12.35
CA LEU A 20 -10.92 -7.88 -11.56
C LEU A 20 -10.05 -7.43 -10.38
N ILE A 21 -10.07 -6.15 -10.10
CA ILE A 21 -9.50 -5.59 -8.87
C ILE A 21 -10.48 -5.85 -7.74
N ARG A 22 -10.18 -6.84 -6.89
CA ARG A 22 -11.01 -7.22 -5.73
C ARG A 22 -10.32 -6.87 -4.44
N ARG A 23 -11.11 -6.73 -3.38
CA ARG A 23 -10.65 -6.64 -1.99
C ARG A 23 -11.12 -7.87 -1.25
N ASN A 24 -10.23 -8.48 -0.50
CA ASN A 24 -10.54 -9.55 0.43
C ASN A 24 -10.61 -9.00 1.86
N GLU A 25 -11.29 -9.74 2.72
CA GLU A 25 -11.54 -9.35 4.10
C GLU A 25 -10.52 -9.98 5.03
N TYR A 26 -9.95 -9.17 5.92
CA TYR A 26 -9.00 -9.60 6.94
C TYR A 26 -9.34 -8.96 8.27
N LYS A 27 -8.88 -9.54 9.38
CA LYS A 27 -9.06 -8.97 10.70
C LYS A 27 -7.94 -7.99 11.05
N ILE A 28 -8.29 -6.92 11.77
CA ILE A 28 -7.32 -6.13 12.54
C ILE A 28 -7.56 -6.45 14.01
N ALA A 29 -6.49 -6.66 14.77
CA ALA A 29 -6.60 -6.93 16.20
C ALA A 29 -7.23 -5.75 16.94
N ALA A 30 -8.11 -6.03 17.89
CA ALA A 30 -8.66 -4.99 18.77
C ALA A 30 -7.52 -4.23 19.47
N ASN A 31 -7.65 -2.92 19.57
CA ASN A 31 -6.63 -2.04 20.16
C ASN A 31 -5.26 -2.06 19.43
N TYR A 32 -5.19 -2.45 18.15
CA TYR A 32 -3.95 -2.29 17.40
C TYR A 32 -3.51 -0.82 17.40
N GLY A 33 -2.28 -0.59 17.87
CA GLY A 33 -1.81 0.75 18.26
C GLY A 33 -1.40 1.67 17.11
N THR A 34 -1.40 1.18 15.85
CA THR A 34 -0.97 1.95 14.68
C THR A 34 -2.14 2.18 13.73
N ALA A 35 -2.38 3.42 13.33
CA ALA A 35 -3.37 3.72 12.30
C ALA A 35 -2.96 3.13 10.94
N ILE A 36 -3.92 2.67 10.15
CA ILE A 36 -3.69 2.18 8.78
C ILE A 36 -4.56 3.00 7.84
N TYR A 37 -3.93 3.65 6.87
CA TYR A 37 -4.59 4.58 5.96
C TYR A 37 -4.91 3.94 4.60
N HIS A 38 -5.91 4.43 3.93
CA HIS A 38 -6.25 3.98 2.57
C HIS A 38 -5.08 4.16 1.61
N GLY A 39 -4.73 3.09 0.91
CA GLY A 39 -3.54 3.07 0.05
C GLY A 39 -2.23 2.72 0.78
N GLN A 40 -2.28 2.33 2.05
CA GLN A 40 -1.13 1.87 2.80
C GLN A 40 -0.89 0.38 2.59
N ALA A 41 0.36 -0.03 2.41
CA ALA A 41 0.73 -1.44 2.37
C ALA A 41 0.51 -2.08 3.76
N VAL A 42 0.03 -3.33 3.75
CA VAL A 42 -0.20 -4.14 4.96
C VAL A 42 0.48 -5.49 4.83
N LYS A 43 0.87 -6.04 5.97
CA LYS A 43 1.45 -7.39 6.12
C LYS A 43 0.48 -8.31 6.83
N ALA A 44 0.60 -9.60 6.55
CA ALA A 44 -0.08 -10.64 7.33
C ALA A 44 0.69 -10.89 8.63
N VAL A 45 -0.05 -11.28 9.68
CA VAL A 45 0.53 -11.68 10.97
C VAL A 45 0.08 -13.09 11.34
N ALA A 46 0.91 -13.82 12.11
CA ALA A 46 0.67 -15.20 12.48
C ALA A 46 -0.67 -15.43 13.24
N ALA A 47 -1.23 -14.37 13.83
CA ALA A 47 -2.55 -14.39 14.45
C ALA A 47 -3.73 -14.41 13.44
N GLY A 48 -3.45 -14.46 12.13
CA GLY A 48 -4.47 -14.52 11.07
C GLY A 48 -5.10 -13.17 10.74
N GLY A 49 -4.44 -12.06 11.10
CA GLY A 49 -4.88 -10.69 10.82
C GLY A 49 -3.90 -9.92 9.95
N VAL A 50 -4.12 -8.61 9.85
CA VAL A 50 -3.25 -7.68 9.13
C VAL A 50 -2.80 -6.53 10.01
N GLU A 51 -1.59 -6.05 9.73
CA GLU A 51 -0.97 -4.89 10.36
C GLU A 51 -0.33 -3.98 9.30
N SER A 52 0.04 -2.77 9.69
CA SER A 52 0.82 -1.86 8.86
C SER A 52 2.13 -2.51 8.42
N CYS A 53 2.47 -2.43 7.14
CA CYS A 53 3.71 -2.93 6.57
C CYS A 53 4.75 -1.82 6.52
N GLY A 54 5.95 -2.10 7.06
CA GLY A 54 7.12 -1.25 6.98
C GLY A 54 8.04 -1.62 5.80
N ALA A 55 9.14 -0.87 5.63
CA ALA A 55 10.17 -1.17 4.64
C ALA A 55 10.82 -2.54 4.90
N GLY A 56 11.05 -3.31 3.84
CA GLY A 56 11.69 -4.63 3.90
C GLY A 56 10.85 -5.74 4.53
N GLU A 57 9.57 -5.49 4.86
CA GLU A 57 8.65 -6.50 5.36
C GLU A 57 7.85 -7.14 4.20
N VAL A 58 7.43 -8.38 4.39
CA VAL A 58 6.61 -9.10 3.40
C VAL A 58 5.23 -8.48 3.27
N VAL A 59 4.87 -8.05 2.08
CA VAL A 59 3.59 -7.40 1.78
C VAL A 59 2.49 -8.45 1.60
N LEU A 60 1.34 -8.28 2.25
CA LEU A 60 0.11 -8.99 1.90
C LEU A 60 -0.65 -8.27 0.78
N GLY A 61 -0.71 -6.96 0.84
CA GLY A 61 -1.47 -6.16 -0.12
C GLY A 61 -1.57 -4.71 0.32
N VAL A 62 -2.58 -4.01 -0.21
CA VAL A 62 -2.82 -2.60 0.03
C VAL A 62 -4.19 -2.40 0.69
N PHE A 63 -4.23 -1.64 1.76
CA PHE A 63 -5.43 -1.37 2.54
C PHE A 63 -6.40 -0.45 1.80
N GLY A 64 -7.66 -0.86 1.73
CA GLY A 64 -8.75 -0.16 1.02
C GLY A 64 -9.88 0.33 1.91
N GLY A 65 -9.66 0.41 3.23
CA GLY A 65 -10.66 0.80 4.22
C GLY A 65 -11.02 -0.31 5.19
N CYS A 66 -11.80 0.00 6.21
CA CYS A 66 -12.25 -0.97 7.21
C CYS A 66 -13.70 -0.74 7.63
N PHE A 67 -14.27 -1.76 8.22
CA PHE A 67 -15.58 -1.74 8.84
C PHE A 67 -15.46 -2.22 10.30
N PHE A 68 -16.14 -1.58 11.21
CA PHE A 68 -16.22 -1.98 12.62
C PHE A 68 -17.43 -1.36 13.29
N THR A 69 -17.84 -1.92 14.43
CA THR A 69 -18.80 -1.24 15.31
C THR A 69 -18.06 -0.24 16.18
N ASP A 70 -18.38 1.03 16.02
CA ASP A 70 -17.75 2.12 16.78
C ASP A 70 -18.02 1.92 18.29
N PRO A 71 -16.95 1.77 19.10
CA PRO A 71 -17.11 1.48 20.53
C PRO A 71 -17.74 2.61 21.34
N THR A 72 -17.75 3.84 20.82
CA THR A 72 -18.34 5.00 21.51
C THR A 72 -19.82 5.15 21.19
N THR A 73 -20.19 4.98 19.90
CA THR A 73 -21.57 5.22 19.43
C THR A 73 -22.38 3.93 19.28
N SER A 74 -21.73 2.76 19.35
CA SER A 74 -22.31 1.44 19.09
C SER A 74 -22.95 1.32 17.71
N LYS A 75 -22.47 2.10 16.72
CA LYS A 75 -22.97 2.10 15.34
C LYS A 75 -22.02 1.38 14.40
N PRO A 76 -22.54 0.57 13.45
CA PRO A 76 -21.77 0.06 12.33
C PRO A 76 -21.16 1.21 11.54
N THR A 77 -19.83 1.21 11.38
CA THR A 77 -19.08 2.31 10.78
C THR A 77 -18.13 1.77 9.71
N PHE A 78 -18.24 2.31 8.50
CA PHE A 78 -17.23 2.15 7.47
C PHE A 78 -16.27 3.34 7.51
N SER A 79 -14.95 3.08 7.57
CA SER A 79 -13.94 4.11 7.59
C SER A 79 -12.91 3.91 6.48
N ASN A 80 -12.48 5.02 5.89
CA ASN A 80 -11.39 5.03 4.90
C ASN A 80 -10.03 4.68 5.51
N TYR A 81 -9.87 4.83 6.82
CA TYR A 81 -8.66 4.47 7.53
C TYR A 81 -9.04 3.77 8.85
N TYR A 82 -8.14 2.94 9.34
CA TYR A 82 -8.27 2.36 10.68
C TYR A 82 -7.70 3.33 11.71
N PRO A 83 -8.51 3.87 12.62
CA PRO A 83 -8.04 4.70 13.72
C PRO A 83 -7.25 3.83 14.72
N ALA A 84 -6.05 4.28 15.10
CA ALA A 84 -5.23 3.57 16.06
C ALA A 84 -5.99 3.29 17.38
N SER A 85 -5.72 2.15 18.00
CA SER A 85 -6.28 1.75 19.29
C SER A 85 -7.82 1.66 19.34
N THR A 86 -8.46 1.38 18.21
CA THR A 86 -9.92 1.14 18.17
C THR A 86 -10.22 -0.15 18.94
N ASN A 87 -10.98 -0.02 20.03
CA ASN A 87 -11.40 -1.15 20.88
C ASN A 87 -12.69 -1.79 20.38
N ALA A 88 -12.62 -2.47 19.24
CA ALA A 88 -13.70 -3.25 18.67
C ALA A 88 -13.21 -4.67 18.36
N SER A 89 -14.06 -5.67 18.49
CA SER A 89 -13.72 -7.08 18.23
C SER A 89 -14.07 -7.53 16.81
N ASP A 90 -14.84 -6.72 16.09
CA ASP A 90 -15.42 -7.01 14.76
C ASP A 90 -14.76 -6.20 13.64
N ILE A 91 -13.50 -5.78 13.82
CA ILE A 91 -12.80 -4.96 12.84
C ILE A 91 -12.46 -5.80 11.61
N VAL A 92 -12.99 -5.43 10.46
CA VAL A 92 -12.71 -6.02 9.15
C VAL A 92 -11.98 -5.01 8.28
N ALA A 93 -10.77 -5.37 7.83
CA ALA A 93 -10.01 -4.64 6.83
C ALA A 93 -10.32 -5.16 5.43
N TYR A 94 -10.49 -4.27 4.48
CA TYR A 94 -10.60 -4.59 3.05
C TYR A 94 -9.24 -4.38 2.39
N VAL A 95 -8.63 -5.44 1.86
CA VAL A 95 -7.25 -5.41 1.32
C VAL A 95 -7.24 -5.86 -0.14
N TYR A 96 -6.53 -5.11 -0.97
CA TYR A 96 -6.19 -5.50 -2.34
C TYR A 96 -4.96 -6.40 -2.27
N ASP A 97 -5.15 -7.70 -2.22
CA ASP A 97 -4.13 -8.72 -1.94
C ASP A 97 -3.72 -9.58 -3.15
N ASP A 98 -4.25 -9.29 -4.33
CA ASP A 98 -3.83 -9.99 -5.54
C ASP A 98 -2.46 -9.45 -6.02
N PRO A 99 -1.42 -10.29 -6.10
CA PRO A 99 -0.07 -9.88 -6.49
C PRO A 99 0.04 -9.39 -7.94
N ARG A 100 -1.01 -9.52 -8.74
CA ARG A 100 -1.06 -9.05 -10.14
C ARG A 100 -1.75 -7.71 -10.32
N ILE A 101 -2.21 -7.10 -9.24
CA ILE A 101 -2.73 -5.74 -9.28
C ILE A 101 -1.57 -4.78 -9.51
N VAL A 102 -1.73 -3.89 -10.48
CA VAL A 102 -0.82 -2.78 -10.72
C VAL A 102 -1.30 -1.60 -9.90
N PHE A 103 -0.42 -1.10 -9.07
CA PHE A 103 -0.64 0.10 -8.28
C PHE A 103 0.08 1.29 -8.89
N GLU A 104 -0.46 2.47 -8.74
CA GLU A 104 0.22 3.73 -8.96
C GLU A 104 0.64 4.30 -7.60
N VAL A 105 1.88 4.77 -7.53
CA VAL A 105 2.49 5.31 -6.32
C VAL A 105 3.54 6.35 -6.71
N GLN A 106 3.81 7.32 -5.85
CA GLN A 106 4.84 8.33 -6.06
C GLN A 106 6.21 7.81 -5.60
N HIS A 107 7.27 8.19 -6.30
CA HIS A 107 8.64 8.07 -5.80
C HIS A 107 8.97 9.21 -4.83
N ASP A 108 9.73 8.94 -3.78
CA ASP A 108 10.28 9.97 -2.86
C ASP A 108 11.41 10.80 -3.49
N GLY A 109 12.07 10.25 -4.47
CA GLY A 109 13.16 10.87 -5.22
C GLY A 109 12.95 10.80 -6.72
N THR A 110 14.06 10.82 -7.48
CA THR A 110 14.01 10.81 -8.96
C THR A 110 13.78 9.40 -9.48
N GLY A 111 12.56 9.11 -9.90
CA GLY A 111 12.17 7.84 -10.53
C GLY A 111 12.28 7.91 -12.06
N THR A 112 12.99 6.95 -12.68
CA THR A 112 13.23 6.94 -14.12
C THR A 112 12.71 5.67 -14.80
N ALA A 113 12.54 5.74 -16.12
CA ALA A 113 12.19 4.55 -16.93
C ALA A 113 13.31 3.50 -16.94
N ALA A 114 14.56 3.88 -16.70
CA ALA A 114 15.69 2.96 -16.58
C ALA A 114 15.56 2.05 -15.34
N MET A 115 14.76 2.45 -14.35
CA MET A 115 14.45 1.68 -13.15
C MET A 115 13.30 0.66 -13.35
N ASN A 116 12.75 0.55 -14.56
CA ASN A 116 11.76 -0.49 -14.86
C ASN A 116 12.37 -1.88 -14.58
N PHE A 117 11.56 -2.74 -13.96
CA PHE A 117 11.90 -4.08 -13.48
C PHE A 117 12.81 -4.13 -12.24
N SER A 118 13.26 -2.99 -11.72
CA SER A 118 13.89 -2.93 -10.39
C SER A 118 12.84 -3.04 -9.29
N GLY A 119 13.26 -3.59 -8.14
CA GLY A 119 12.50 -3.63 -6.91
C GLY A 119 12.77 -2.39 -6.07
N PHE A 120 11.78 -1.95 -5.31
CA PHE A 120 11.85 -0.82 -4.37
C PHE A 120 11.18 -1.21 -3.06
N ASP A 121 11.75 -0.78 -1.97
CA ASP A 121 11.04 -0.81 -0.70
C ASP A 121 10.09 0.40 -0.61
N LEU A 122 9.12 0.28 0.25
CA LEU A 122 8.27 1.42 0.59
C LEU A 122 8.95 2.31 1.63
N VAL A 123 8.63 3.59 1.60
CA VAL A 123 9.01 4.56 2.62
C VAL A 123 7.77 5.27 3.17
N GLY A 124 7.83 5.70 4.43
CA GLY A 124 6.72 6.32 5.12
C GLY A 124 5.68 5.32 5.66
N THR A 125 5.12 5.62 6.79
CA THR A 125 4.03 4.87 7.44
C THR A 125 2.87 5.78 7.83
N GLY A 126 2.98 7.06 7.49
CA GLY A 126 2.01 8.08 7.86
C GLY A 126 0.82 8.16 6.92
N GLY A 127 -0.07 9.06 7.28
CA GLY A 127 -1.23 9.42 6.49
C GLY A 127 -1.98 10.59 7.12
N SER A 128 -3.01 11.04 6.44
CA SER A 128 -3.86 12.13 6.92
C SER A 128 -5.16 11.58 7.50
N THR A 129 -5.42 11.85 8.76
CA THR A 129 -6.70 11.49 9.40
C THR A 129 -7.88 12.27 8.82
N LEU A 130 -7.62 13.43 8.20
CA LEU A 130 -8.65 14.24 7.56
C LEU A 130 -9.14 13.61 6.25
N SER A 131 -8.20 13.12 5.41
CA SER A 131 -8.54 12.48 4.13
C SER A 131 -8.63 10.95 4.22
N GLY A 132 -8.09 10.35 5.27
CA GLY A 132 -7.95 8.91 5.44
C GLY A 132 -6.91 8.29 4.49
N ARG A 133 -6.08 9.08 3.79
CA ARG A 133 -5.12 8.60 2.79
C ARG A 133 -3.73 8.44 3.36
N SER A 134 -3.04 7.41 2.88
CA SER A 134 -1.63 7.16 3.14
C SER A 134 -0.73 8.18 2.45
N THR A 135 0.45 8.37 3.03
CA THR A 135 1.57 9.12 2.45
C THR A 135 2.77 8.21 2.17
N GLN A 136 2.54 6.91 1.99
CA GLN A 136 3.61 5.99 1.57
C GLN A 136 4.04 6.27 0.14
N GLU A 137 5.34 6.12 -0.11
CA GLU A 137 6.01 6.30 -1.38
C GLU A 137 6.97 5.15 -1.66
N LEU A 138 7.56 5.12 -2.85
CA LEU A 138 8.67 4.24 -3.19
C LEU A 138 9.98 4.91 -2.82
N ASP A 139 10.82 4.20 -2.06
CA ASP A 139 12.16 4.65 -1.70
C ASP A 139 13.12 4.45 -2.87
N THR A 140 13.49 5.52 -3.55
CA THR A 140 14.42 5.50 -4.69
C THR A 140 15.84 5.10 -4.29
N SER A 141 16.20 5.21 -3.02
CA SER A 141 17.51 4.80 -2.49
C SER A 141 17.65 3.28 -2.36
N THR A 142 16.53 2.55 -2.29
CA THR A 142 16.48 1.08 -2.15
C THR A 142 16.32 0.32 -3.47
N SER A 143 16.55 0.97 -4.61
CA SER A 143 16.48 0.31 -5.93
C SER A 143 17.35 -0.94 -5.99
N THR A 144 16.74 -2.13 -6.04
CA THR A 144 17.39 -3.44 -5.93
C THR A 144 16.64 -4.50 -6.72
N THR A 145 17.13 -5.75 -6.67
CA THR A 145 16.42 -6.91 -7.25
C THR A 145 15.39 -7.51 -6.30
N SER A 146 15.44 -7.20 -5.01
CA SER A 146 14.65 -7.82 -3.92
C SER A 146 13.72 -6.85 -3.17
N GLY A 147 13.49 -5.63 -3.67
CA GLY A 147 12.54 -4.70 -3.04
C GLY A 147 11.10 -5.19 -3.07
N GLN A 148 10.28 -4.69 -2.16
CA GLN A 148 8.88 -5.09 -1.92
C GLN A 148 7.97 -4.93 -3.15
N PHE A 149 8.19 -3.88 -3.95
CA PHE A 149 7.43 -3.58 -5.15
C PHE A 149 8.34 -3.46 -6.36
N LYS A 150 7.91 -4.04 -7.48
CA LYS A 150 8.63 -3.96 -8.76
C LYS A 150 8.01 -2.92 -9.66
N GLN A 151 8.81 -1.98 -10.15
CA GLN A 151 8.35 -0.99 -11.13
C GLN A 151 8.10 -1.66 -12.49
N VAL A 152 6.93 -1.36 -13.07
CA VAL A 152 6.55 -1.84 -14.42
C VAL A 152 6.42 -0.70 -15.43
N GLY A 153 6.51 0.54 -14.98
CA GLY A 153 6.48 1.72 -15.85
C GLY A 153 6.33 3.02 -15.07
N ILE A 154 6.54 4.12 -15.78
CA ILE A 154 6.25 5.47 -15.26
C ILE A 154 4.80 5.83 -15.61
N SER A 155 4.10 6.47 -14.69
CA SER A 155 2.76 7.01 -14.93
C SER A 155 2.82 8.12 -15.99
N LYS A 156 1.76 8.22 -16.78
CA LYS A 156 1.59 9.30 -17.76
C LYS A 156 0.78 10.47 -17.21
N ASP A 157 0.68 10.60 -15.89
CA ASP A 157 0.05 11.76 -15.25
C ASP A 157 0.81 13.03 -15.66
N PRO A 158 0.16 14.00 -16.31
CA PRO A 158 0.82 15.24 -16.77
C PRO A 158 1.52 16.04 -15.66
N ASN A 159 1.08 15.89 -14.42
CA ASN A 159 1.63 16.59 -13.27
C ASN A 159 2.85 15.91 -12.63
N ASN A 160 3.01 14.57 -12.86
CA ASN A 160 4.00 13.75 -12.17
C ASN A 160 4.66 12.69 -13.09
N SER A 161 4.94 13.05 -14.35
CA SER A 161 5.60 12.18 -15.33
C SER A 161 7.00 12.66 -15.75
N ASP A 162 7.52 13.71 -15.15
CA ASP A 162 8.87 14.21 -15.43
C ASP A 162 9.91 13.33 -14.72
N THR A 163 10.56 12.47 -15.50
CA THR A 163 11.58 11.52 -15.00
C THR A 163 12.94 12.15 -14.75
N SER A 164 13.10 13.45 -15.00
CA SER A 164 14.31 14.22 -14.68
C SER A 164 14.22 14.90 -13.30
N ALA A 165 13.06 14.86 -12.67
CA ALA A 165 12.77 15.49 -11.38
C ALA A 165 12.32 14.43 -10.34
N ALA A 166 12.42 14.76 -9.06
CA ALA A 166 11.85 13.95 -7.99
C ALA A 166 10.33 13.86 -8.08
N ASN A 167 9.74 12.94 -7.33
CA ASN A 167 8.30 12.77 -7.16
C ASN A 167 7.54 12.34 -8.44
N ALA A 168 8.20 11.63 -9.36
CA ALA A 168 7.50 11.02 -10.49
C ALA A 168 6.59 9.89 -10.00
N ASN A 169 5.38 9.76 -10.57
CA ASN A 169 4.52 8.62 -10.29
C ASN A 169 4.93 7.41 -11.11
N ALA A 170 4.96 6.25 -10.48
CA ALA A 170 5.28 4.97 -11.11
C ALA A 170 4.11 3.98 -11.02
N TYR A 171 4.08 3.05 -11.96
CA TYR A 171 3.28 1.84 -11.88
C TYR A 171 4.12 0.71 -11.32
N VAL A 172 3.62 0.05 -10.30
CA VAL A 172 4.31 -1.05 -9.61
C VAL A 172 3.41 -2.25 -9.41
N VAL A 173 4.03 -3.41 -9.21
CA VAL A 173 3.37 -4.63 -8.74
C VAL A 173 4.11 -5.15 -7.51
N PRO A 174 3.48 -5.87 -6.59
CA PRO A 174 4.18 -6.60 -5.53
C PRO A 174 5.24 -7.53 -6.13
N ASN A 175 6.43 -7.54 -5.55
CA ASN A 175 7.53 -8.36 -6.05
C ASN A 175 7.38 -9.82 -5.61
N VAL A 176 7.81 -10.76 -6.47
CA VAL A 176 7.87 -12.18 -6.14
C VAL A 176 8.89 -12.40 -5.02
N GLY A 177 8.52 -13.12 -3.98
CA GLY A 177 9.35 -13.32 -2.79
C GLY A 177 9.12 -12.32 -1.67
N GLU A 178 8.46 -11.20 -1.98
CA GLU A 178 8.09 -10.15 -1.03
C GLU A 178 6.56 -10.00 -0.88
N HIS A 179 5.80 -10.98 -1.39
CA HIS A 179 4.36 -11.01 -1.29
C HIS A 179 3.87 -12.31 -0.65
N THR A 180 3.00 -12.21 0.35
CA THR A 180 2.51 -13.33 1.17
C THR A 180 2.03 -14.54 0.36
N TRP A 181 1.24 -14.34 -0.71
CA TRP A 181 0.72 -15.44 -1.53
C TRP A 181 1.74 -16.05 -2.50
N LEU A 182 2.92 -15.43 -2.66
CA LEU A 182 3.99 -15.89 -3.54
C LEU A 182 5.18 -16.47 -2.79
N LEU A 183 5.14 -16.45 -1.46
CA LEU A 183 6.15 -17.10 -0.62
C LEU A 183 6.07 -18.63 -0.73
N THR A 184 7.22 -19.28 -0.60
CA THR A 184 7.33 -20.73 -0.53
C THR A 184 7.16 -21.27 0.90
N THR A 185 7.20 -20.40 1.89
CA THR A 185 7.06 -20.72 3.33
C THR A 185 5.85 -20.01 3.92
N ALA A 186 5.18 -20.66 4.88
CA ALA A 186 4.11 -20.01 5.66
C ALA A 186 4.69 -18.93 6.59
N ILE A 187 3.83 -18.01 7.00
CA ILE A 187 4.13 -16.93 7.94
C ILE A 187 4.01 -17.46 9.38
#